data_68e628cefc794ead791b3f398b49845b
#
_entry.id   68e628cefc794ead791b3f398b49845b
#
_cell.length_a   1.000
_cell.length_b   1.000
_cell.length_c   1.000
_cell.angle_alpha   90.00
_cell.angle_beta   90.00
_cell.angle_gamma   90.00
#
_symmetry.space_group_name_H-M   'P 1'
#
loop_
_entity.id
_entity.type
_entity.pdbx_description
1 polymer ?
#
loop_
_entity_poly.entity_id
_entity_poly.type
_entity_poly.pdbx_seq_one_letter_code
_entity_poly.pdbx_strand_id
1 'polypeptide(L)'
;MGKHLSEFVDPSQIHEALFVGYLWNNPALYQRYKTHKITNKSFTEQTWYFYFTVGLQMFDNGIRDFDDKTVYSFVVSRPKEKNKKSYIEAYNDFGAFQTIEEIMKECQKDTQNEEYHLSEIQKYEVLRNMQSVGLIDIGNKEQLVKLTRMNLKQLQMFIQFKHKEMFAHVNAGEVIEHDLVDDLDVTIEDLDSGESMGIPLHDSPRLSRKIKGWKDGSLYYLVLASGVGKSSIAMEKFMLSLFENQEKAILAINEESVKKWRSLLLATICSKILKKPLNREKMYEGKFDKDTLEKLNEAKDWAVEKGQGLIKTLELKKYRIEDVLSRVELYRPKGYKKLIIDTFKPDRSSKDKARWEAFSDSAQELHDLIKEDNQNVGTLATVQLKLGKESRFLDLDATGKSMEINEVAAVVMMGRLLYDDEYPGAKTANGKNSPYVLHPYNYKKDEVTGTYYREDYDLDPNKTYLVLFLAKNRFGSEEEQILFEVSYGINTFKEVALVQVPRIGTH
;
A
#
# COMPACT_ATOMS: atom_id res chain seq x y z
N MET A 1 31.91 32.08 3.99
CA MET A 1 30.86 31.13 3.65
C MET A 1 31.07 30.44 2.27
N GLY A 2 32.13 30.78 1.52
CA GLY A 2 32.24 30.44 0.10
C GLY A 2 33.14 29.27 -0.31
N LYS A 3 33.88 28.59 0.58
CA LYS A 3 34.86 27.54 0.16
C LYS A 3 34.40 26.09 0.40
N HIS A 4 33.32 25.83 1.09
CA HIS A 4 32.88 24.47 1.43
C HIS A 4 31.63 24.01 0.68
N LEU A 5 30.97 24.88 -0.08
CA LEU A 5 29.85 24.52 -0.95
C LEU A 5 30.31 23.74 -2.21
N SER A 6 31.56 23.93 -2.64
CA SER A 6 32.10 23.32 -3.85
C SER A 6 32.19 21.77 -3.81
N GLU A 7 32.40 21.18 -2.64
CA GLU A 7 32.60 19.71 -2.55
C GLU A 7 31.35 18.86 -2.92
N PHE A 8 30.14 19.43 -2.83
CA PHE A 8 28.92 18.76 -3.26
C PHE A 8 28.27 19.40 -4.48
N VAL A 9 28.64 20.64 -4.80
CA VAL A 9 28.06 21.40 -5.92
C VAL A 9 28.72 20.98 -7.22
N ASP A 10 30.05 21.03 -7.31
CA ASP A 10 30.77 20.75 -8.54
C ASP A 10 30.51 19.33 -9.10
N PRO A 11 30.56 18.24 -8.28
CA PRO A 11 30.24 16.93 -8.81
C PRO A 11 28.77 16.79 -9.24
N SER A 12 27.83 17.47 -8.56
CA SER A 12 26.42 17.44 -8.95
C SER A 12 26.20 18.06 -10.31
N GLN A 13 26.87 19.17 -10.62
CA GLN A 13 26.73 19.91 -11.88
C GLN A 13 27.05 19.07 -13.10
N ILE A 14 28.08 18.21 -13.01
CA ILE A 14 28.44 17.29 -14.10
C ILE A 14 27.29 16.32 -14.36
N HIS A 15 26.72 15.75 -13.32
CA HIS A 15 25.59 14.82 -13.46
C HIS A 15 24.32 15.52 -13.93
N GLU A 16 24.08 16.76 -13.49
CA GLU A 16 22.95 17.60 -13.95
C GLU A 16 23.05 17.85 -15.45
N ALA A 17 24.22 18.27 -15.93
CA ALA A 17 24.48 18.49 -17.34
C ALA A 17 24.23 17.24 -18.19
N LEU A 18 24.88 16.12 -17.82
CA LEU A 18 24.77 14.87 -18.56
C LEU A 18 23.35 14.29 -18.53
N PHE A 19 22.66 14.34 -17.39
CA PHE A 19 21.26 13.92 -17.33
C PHE A 19 20.37 14.69 -18.30
N VAL A 20 20.49 16.00 -18.33
CA VAL A 20 19.73 16.85 -19.26
C VAL A 20 20.14 16.56 -20.70
N GLY A 21 21.43 16.39 -20.98
CA GLY A 21 21.93 16.04 -22.31
C GLY A 21 21.37 14.72 -22.85
N TYR A 22 21.24 13.69 -22.01
CA TYR A 22 20.57 12.43 -22.38
C TYR A 22 19.11 12.63 -22.73
N LEU A 23 18.37 13.44 -21.95
CA LEU A 23 16.96 13.75 -22.23
C LEU A 23 16.80 14.52 -23.53
N TRP A 24 17.73 15.41 -23.86
CA TRP A 24 17.72 16.19 -25.08
C TRP A 24 18.11 15.36 -26.30
N ASN A 25 19.03 14.39 -26.16
CA ASN A 25 19.32 13.44 -27.23
C ASN A 25 18.19 12.46 -27.51
N ASN A 26 17.40 12.13 -26.48
CA ASN A 26 16.26 11.25 -26.60
C ASN A 26 15.04 11.82 -25.84
N PRO A 27 14.26 12.71 -26.43
CA PRO A 27 13.13 13.36 -25.78
C PRO A 27 12.05 12.40 -25.27
N ALA A 28 11.96 11.17 -25.80
CA ALA A 28 11.01 10.17 -25.30
C ALA A 28 11.28 9.81 -23.83
N LEU A 29 12.49 9.99 -23.31
CA LEU A 29 12.82 9.78 -21.90
C LEU A 29 12.06 10.69 -20.94
N TYR A 30 11.62 11.88 -21.38
CA TYR A 30 10.78 12.76 -20.56
C TYR A 30 9.49 12.08 -20.09
N GLN A 31 8.90 11.18 -20.90
CA GLN A 31 7.75 10.39 -20.48
C GLN A 31 8.01 9.54 -19.23
N ARG A 32 9.23 9.02 -19.10
CA ARG A 32 9.66 8.21 -17.95
C ARG A 32 9.86 9.07 -16.71
N TYR A 33 10.42 10.26 -16.86
CA TYR A 33 10.89 11.08 -15.75
C TYR A 33 9.91 12.17 -15.31
N LYS A 34 8.87 12.49 -16.08
CA LYS A 34 7.88 13.53 -15.70
C LYS A 34 7.13 13.23 -14.40
N THR A 35 7.07 11.97 -13.96
CA THR A 35 6.45 11.58 -12.69
C THR A 35 7.43 11.62 -11.50
N HIS A 36 8.72 11.83 -11.76
CA HIS A 36 9.72 12.01 -10.72
C HIS A 36 9.62 13.42 -10.15
N LYS A 37 9.83 13.55 -8.83
CA LYS A 37 9.82 14.86 -8.17
C LYS A 37 11.14 15.62 -8.42
N ILE A 38 11.44 15.90 -9.68
CA ILE A 38 12.59 16.72 -10.07
C ILE A 38 12.15 18.18 -10.01
N THR A 39 12.79 18.97 -9.15
CA THR A 39 12.46 20.37 -8.90
C THR A 39 13.73 21.24 -9.03
N ASN A 40 13.57 22.55 -8.92
CA ASN A 40 14.70 23.48 -8.87
C ASN A 40 15.68 23.21 -7.72
N LYS A 41 15.26 22.49 -6.68
CA LYS A 41 16.13 22.09 -5.56
C LYS A 41 17.01 20.89 -5.89
N SER A 42 16.60 20.09 -6.87
CA SER A 42 17.38 18.95 -7.33
C SER A 42 18.62 19.41 -8.10
N PHE A 43 18.56 20.57 -8.73
CA PHE A 43 19.67 21.16 -9.49
C PHE A 43 20.43 22.21 -8.64
N THR A 44 21.73 22.22 -8.79
CA THR A 44 22.61 23.27 -8.23
C THR A 44 22.81 24.41 -9.22
N GLU A 45 22.75 24.12 -10.51
CA GLU A 45 22.89 25.07 -11.60
C GLU A 45 21.54 25.40 -12.24
N GLN A 46 21.23 26.72 -12.29
CA GLN A 46 20.01 27.21 -12.92
C GLN A 46 19.97 26.92 -14.43
N THR A 47 21.11 26.83 -15.05
CA THR A 47 21.29 26.48 -16.46
C THR A 47 20.65 25.13 -16.77
N TRP A 48 20.99 24.08 -16.01
CA TRP A 48 20.50 22.73 -16.28
C TRP A 48 19.04 22.57 -15.90
N TYR A 49 18.59 23.23 -14.83
CA TYR A 49 17.16 23.27 -14.51
C TYR A 49 16.35 23.96 -15.59
N PHE A 50 16.88 25.03 -16.18
CA PHE A 50 16.22 25.72 -17.32
C PHE A 50 16.08 24.79 -18.52
N TYR A 51 17.16 24.15 -18.99
CA TYR A 51 17.09 23.23 -20.14
C TYR A 51 16.23 21.99 -19.82
N PHE A 52 16.26 21.46 -18.62
CA PHE A 52 15.35 20.40 -18.19
C PHE A 52 13.88 20.83 -18.34
N THR A 53 13.55 22.01 -17.85
CA THR A 53 12.18 22.55 -17.86
C THR A 53 11.71 22.86 -19.28
N VAL A 54 12.56 23.46 -20.11
CA VAL A 54 12.27 23.75 -21.53
C VAL A 54 12.02 22.46 -22.29
N GLY A 55 12.90 21.47 -22.15
CA GLY A 55 12.75 20.18 -22.82
C GLY A 55 11.49 19.44 -22.39
N LEU A 56 11.15 19.45 -21.09
CA LEU A 56 9.90 18.89 -20.58
C LEU A 56 8.66 19.58 -21.19
N GLN A 57 8.67 20.90 -21.25
CA GLN A 57 7.58 21.68 -21.86
C GLN A 57 7.47 21.42 -23.37
N MET A 58 8.58 21.32 -24.08
CA MET A 58 8.59 20.96 -25.50
C MET A 58 7.98 19.57 -25.71
N PHE A 59 8.42 18.61 -24.92
CA PHE A 59 7.89 17.25 -24.96
C PHE A 59 6.38 17.19 -24.68
N ASP A 60 5.88 17.91 -23.66
CA ASP A 60 4.45 17.98 -23.32
C ASP A 60 3.61 18.69 -24.42
N ASN A 61 4.25 19.57 -25.21
CA ASN A 61 3.63 20.18 -26.40
C ASN A 61 3.75 19.31 -27.67
N GLY A 62 4.21 18.07 -27.56
CA GLY A 62 4.27 17.14 -28.69
C GLY A 62 5.54 17.28 -29.55
N ILE A 63 6.47 18.16 -29.21
CA ILE A 63 7.73 18.33 -29.92
C ILE A 63 8.66 17.17 -29.55
N ARG A 64 9.24 16.53 -30.55
CA ARG A 64 10.11 15.34 -30.38
C ARG A 64 11.50 15.53 -30.97
N ASP A 65 11.71 16.58 -31.70
CA ASP A 65 13.01 16.95 -32.27
C ASP A 65 13.47 18.28 -31.64
N PHE A 66 14.63 18.24 -31.00
CA PHE A 66 15.18 19.33 -30.20
C PHE A 66 16.38 19.96 -30.93
N ASP A 67 16.19 20.31 -32.21
CA ASP A 67 17.17 21.07 -32.98
C ASP A 67 17.15 22.57 -32.62
N ASP A 68 18.22 23.28 -32.99
CA ASP A 68 18.42 24.70 -32.67
C ASP A 68 17.23 25.59 -33.09
N LYS A 69 16.71 25.37 -34.30
CA LYS A 69 15.62 26.19 -34.83
C LYS A 69 14.31 25.97 -34.10
N THR A 70 14.01 24.69 -33.81
CA THR A 70 12.81 24.28 -33.08
C THR A 70 12.83 24.80 -31.64
N VAL A 71 13.96 24.67 -30.96
CA VAL A 71 14.15 25.16 -29.59
C VAL A 71 14.05 26.68 -29.55
N TYR A 72 14.75 27.39 -30.44
CA TYR A 72 14.67 28.85 -30.50
C TYR A 72 13.25 29.33 -30.73
N SER A 73 12.53 28.75 -31.70
CA SER A 73 11.13 29.10 -32.01
C SER A 73 10.23 28.87 -30.78
N PHE A 74 10.44 27.75 -30.08
CA PHE A 74 9.67 27.45 -28.90
C PHE A 74 9.92 28.44 -27.76
N VAL A 75 11.17 28.76 -27.47
CA VAL A 75 11.57 29.68 -26.40
C VAL A 75 11.06 31.09 -26.65
N VAL A 76 11.13 31.58 -27.92
CA VAL A 76 10.63 32.90 -28.31
C VAL A 76 9.10 32.99 -28.18
N SER A 77 8.40 31.90 -28.45
CA SER A 77 6.92 31.86 -28.35
C SER A 77 6.38 31.88 -26.91
N ARG A 78 7.23 31.72 -25.90
CA ARG A 78 6.80 31.65 -24.49
C ARG A 78 6.53 33.03 -23.92
N PRO A 79 5.35 33.22 -23.25
CA PRO A 79 5.01 34.48 -22.61
C PRO A 79 5.97 34.80 -21.46
N LYS A 80 6.26 36.09 -21.29
CA LYS A 80 7.02 36.56 -20.14
C LYS A 80 6.16 36.46 -18.86
N GLU A 81 6.65 35.69 -17.86
CA GLU A 81 6.00 35.65 -16.55
C GLU A 81 6.24 36.97 -15.79
N LYS A 82 5.24 37.39 -15.02
CA LYS A 82 5.31 38.64 -14.23
C LYS A 82 6.46 38.53 -13.23
N ASN A 83 7.36 39.51 -13.24
CA ASN A 83 8.56 39.59 -12.36
C ASN A 83 9.67 38.53 -12.61
N LYS A 84 9.69 37.86 -13.76
CA LYS A 84 10.80 36.98 -14.15
C LYS A 84 11.42 37.45 -15.46
N LYS A 85 12.66 37.00 -15.75
CA LYS A 85 13.26 37.12 -17.07
C LYS A 85 12.38 36.36 -18.09
N SER A 86 12.32 36.83 -19.32
CA SER A 86 11.66 36.06 -20.39
C SER A 86 12.45 34.79 -20.70
N TYR A 87 11.79 33.77 -21.24
CA TYR A 87 12.47 32.52 -21.63
C TYR A 87 13.60 32.78 -22.62
N ILE A 88 13.45 33.69 -23.56
CA ILE A 88 14.51 34.03 -24.52
C ILE A 88 15.69 34.76 -23.89
N GLU A 89 15.43 35.66 -22.90
CA GLU A 89 16.51 36.31 -22.14
C GLU A 89 17.30 35.27 -21.35
N ALA A 90 16.62 34.34 -20.64
CA ALA A 90 17.27 33.25 -19.90
C ALA A 90 18.04 32.30 -20.82
N TYR A 91 17.46 31.94 -21.96
CA TYR A 91 18.10 31.08 -22.96
C TYR A 91 19.42 31.67 -23.45
N ASN A 92 19.44 32.96 -23.79
CA ASN A 92 20.64 33.65 -24.23
C ASN A 92 21.69 33.77 -23.11
N ASP A 93 21.25 34.07 -21.88
CA ASP A 93 22.14 34.16 -20.71
C ASP A 93 22.83 32.81 -20.40
N PHE A 94 22.17 31.71 -20.67
CA PHE A 94 22.70 30.35 -20.46
C PHE A 94 23.46 29.79 -21.66
N GLY A 95 23.77 30.61 -22.67
CA GLY A 95 24.63 30.27 -23.84
C GLY A 95 23.85 29.63 -25.00
N ALA A 96 22.55 29.82 -25.05
CA ALA A 96 21.63 29.41 -26.12
C ALA A 96 21.78 27.89 -26.48
N PHE A 97 21.60 27.52 -27.74
CA PHE A 97 21.67 26.11 -28.17
C PHE A 97 23.05 25.51 -28.02
N GLN A 98 24.11 26.32 -28.14
CA GLN A 98 25.49 25.84 -28.11
C GLN A 98 25.79 25.09 -26.80
N THR A 99 25.35 25.61 -25.64
CA THR A 99 25.62 25.00 -24.33
C THR A 99 25.05 23.60 -24.24
N ILE A 100 23.79 23.41 -24.65
CA ILE A 100 23.16 22.09 -24.58
C ILE A 100 23.67 21.16 -25.66
N GLU A 101 24.03 21.67 -26.85
CA GLU A 101 24.62 20.89 -27.94
C GLU A 101 25.98 20.27 -27.56
N GLU A 102 26.82 21.01 -26.85
CA GLU A 102 28.08 20.52 -26.33
C GLU A 102 27.88 19.32 -25.39
N ILE A 103 26.92 19.42 -24.48
CA ILE A 103 26.57 18.32 -23.55
C ILE A 103 25.96 17.15 -24.30
N MET A 104 25.05 17.38 -25.26
CA MET A 104 24.49 16.31 -26.09
C MET A 104 25.56 15.50 -26.79
N LYS A 105 26.65 16.17 -27.31
CA LYS A 105 27.82 15.51 -27.91
C LYS A 105 28.61 14.72 -26.87
N GLU A 106 28.76 15.25 -25.66
CA GLU A 106 29.48 14.57 -24.58
C GLU A 106 28.77 13.30 -24.13
N CYS A 107 27.42 13.31 -24.02
CA CYS A 107 26.62 12.13 -23.69
C CYS A 107 26.81 10.95 -24.68
N GLN A 108 27.28 11.19 -25.93
CA GLN A 108 27.58 10.11 -26.88
C GLN A 108 28.87 9.35 -26.52
N LYS A 109 29.75 9.94 -25.74
CA LYS A 109 31.01 9.34 -25.26
C LYS A 109 30.88 8.73 -23.86
N ASP A 110 29.88 9.15 -23.12
CA ASP A 110 29.62 8.65 -21.76
C ASP A 110 29.05 7.23 -21.81
N THR A 111 29.64 6.32 -21.03
CA THR A 111 29.22 4.93 -20.91
C THR A 111 28.09 4.74 -19.86
N GLN A 112 27.81 5.76 -19.05
CA GLN A 112 26.74 5.78 -18.09
C GLN A 112 25.40 6.07 -18.80
N ASN A 113 24.30 5.85 -18.11
CA ASN A 113 22.97 6.15 -18.62
C ASN A 113 22.27 7.23 -17.78
N GLU A 114 21.16 7.73 -18.28
CA GLU A 114 20.40 8.78 -17.61
C GLU A 114 19.93 8.41 -16.19
N GLU A 115 19.66 7.13 -15.92
CA GLU A 115 19.27 6.66 -14.56
C GLU A 115 20.41 6.83 -13.56
N TYR A 116 21.63 6.52 -13.99
CA TYR A 116 22.81 6.71 -13.16
C TYR A 116 22.98 8.18 -12.77
N HIS A 117 22.92 9.08 -13.75
CA HIS A 117 23.10 10.52 -13.50
C HIS A 117 21.96 11.08 -12.63
N LEU A 118 20.72 10.66 -12.84
CA LEU A 118 19.62 11.04 -11.96
C LEU A 118 19.84 10.55 -10.52
N SER A 119 20.29 9.33 -10.34
CA SER A 119 20.61 8.79 -9.02
C SER A 119 21.70 9.60 -8.31
N GLU A 120 22.72 10.03 -9.04
CA GLU A 120 23.78 10.89 -8.52
C GLU A 120 23.25 12.29 -8.16
N ILE A 121 22.42 12.92 -9.00
CA ILE A 121 21.74 14.19 -8.68
C ILE A 121 20.97 14.06 -7.38
N GLN A 122 20.16 13.01 -7.24
CA GLN A 122 19.38 12.76 -6.02
C GLN A 122 20.28 12.52 -4.80
N LYS A 123 21.38 11.82 -4.97
CA LYS A 123 22.39 11.61 -3.92
C LYS A 123 22.95 12.95 -3.41
N TYR A 124 23.39 13.81 -4.34
CA TYR A 124 23.94 15.12 -3.97
C TYR A 124 22.86 16.06 -3.39
N GLU A 125 21.62 15.97 -3.82
CA GLU A 125 20.50 16.67 -3.17
C GLU A 125 20.35 16.23 -1.72
N VAL A 126 20.40 14.91 -1.43
CA VAL A 126 20.35 14.37 -0.08
C VAL A 126 21.53 14.88 0.76
N LEU A 127 22.74 14.86 0.22
CA LEU A 127 23.95 15.36 0.91
C LEU A 127 23.83 16.84 1.26
N ARG A 128 23.31 17.68 0.35
CA ARG A 128 23.03 19.10 0.61
C ARG A 128 21.98 19.28 1.70
N ASN A 129 20.93 18.46 1.68
CA ASN A 129 19.91 18.50 2.74
C ASN A 129 20.47 18.07 4.09
N MET A 130 21.28 17.01 4.16
CA MET A 130 21.96 16.59 5.40
C MET A 130 22.85 17.68 5.96
N GLN A 131 23.59 18.38 5.09
CA GLN A 131 24.40 19.53 5.47
C GLN A 131 23.56 20.68 6.03
N SER A 132 22.42 21.00 5.36
CA SER A 132 21.57 22.11 5.76
C SER A 132 20.92 21.92 7.13
N VAL A 133 20.70 20.68 7.56
CA VAL A 133 20.16 20.33 8.87
C VAL A 133 21.23 19.95 9.90
N GLY A 134 22.52 20.12 9.57
CA GLY A 134 23.62 19.87 10.49
C GLY A 134 23.95 18.39 10.76
N LEU A 135 23.47 17.47 9.93
CA LEU A 135 23.77 16.03 10.04
C LEU A 135 25.16 15.66 9.51
N ILE A 136 25.80 16.55 8.76
CA ILE A 136 27.16 16.38 8.24
C ILE A 136 28.04 17.48 8.78
N ASP A 137 29.18 17.07 9.33
CA ASP A 137 30.27 18.00 9.66
C ASP A 137 31.17 18.20 8.43
N ILE A 138 31.07 19.39 7.82
CA ILE A 138 31.86 19.78 6.65
C ILE A 138 33.38 19.85 6.96
N GLY A 139 33.75 20.05 8.23
CA GLY A 139 35.14 20.03 8.67
C GLY A 139 35.78 18.65 8.61
N ASN A 140 34.98 17.59 8.59
CA ASN A 140 35.45 16.21 8.58
C ASN A 140 35.58 15.67 7.15
N LYS A 141 36.78 15.86 6.54
CA LYS A 141 37.06 15.41 5.17
C LYS A 141 36.92 13.90 4.97
N GLU A 142 37.24 13.10 5.97
CA GLU A 142 37.15 11.65 5.88
C GLU A 142 35.67 11.20 5.79
N GLN A 143 34.81 11.82 6.59
CA GLN A 143 33.37 11.60 6.53
C GLN A 143 32.80 12.00 5.15
N LEU A 144 33.21 13.14 4.62
CA LEU A 144 32.76 13.62 3.30
C LEU A 144 33.15 12.65 2.18
N VAL A 145 34.39 12.19 2.15
CA VAL A 145 34.84 11.20 1.17
C VAL A 145 34.06 9.90 1.28
N LYS A 146 33.76 9.44 2.49
CA LYS A 146 32.95 8.24 2.72
C LYS A 146 31.53 8.42 2.17
N LEU A 147 30.88 9.54 2.45
CA LEU A 147 29.51 9.83 2.05
C LEU A 147 29.38 9.98 0.52
N THR A 148 30.34 10.64 -0.14
CA THR A 148 30.30 10.81 -1.60
C THR A 148 30.48 9.49 -2.36
N ARG A 149 31.13 8.49 -1.76
CA ARG A 149 31.27 7.13 -2.33
C ARG A 149 30.04 6.26 -2.15
N MET A 150 29.10 6.63 -1.29
CA MET A 150 27.86 5.89 -1.05
C MET A 150 26.88 6.13 -2.21
N ASN A 151 26.10 5.12 -2.55
CA ASN A 151 24.91 5.30 -3.37
C ASN A 151 23.74 5.80 -2.52
N LEU A 152 22.63 6.16 -3.17
CA LEU A 152 21.46 6.73 -2.49
C LEU A 152 20.87 5.80 -1.40
N LYS A 153 20.84 4.47 -1.64
CA LYS A 153 20.39 3.48 -0.66
C LYS A 153 21.31 3.43 0.56
N GLN A 154 22.61 3.44 0.34
CA GLN A 154 23.62 3.46 1.43
C GLN A 154 23.53 4.75 2.26
N LEU A 155 23.27 5.90 1.63
CA LEU A 155 23.02 7.15 2.35
C LEU A 155 21.77 7.09 3.20
N GLN A 156 20.69 6.52 2.69
CA GLN A 156 19.46 6.32 3.46
C GLN A 156 19.73 5.46 4.71
N MET A 157 20.42 4.34 4.54
CA MET A 157 20.82 3.48 5.68
C MET A 157 21.72 4.22 6.67
N PHE A 158 22.65 5.04 6.18
CA PHE A 158 23.53 5.85 7.03
C PHE A 158 22.74 6.85 7.86
N ILE A 159 21.73 7.53 7.27
CA ILE A 159 20.87 8.47 7.99
C ILE A 159 20.06 7.74 9.06
N GLN A 160 19.48 6.59 8.73
CA GLN A 160 18.74 5.76 9.67
C GLN A 160 19.62 5.30 10.83
N PHE A 161 20.85 4.88 10.52
CA PHE A 161 21.82 4.48 11.54
C PHE A 161 22.19 5.67 12.46
N LYS A 162 22.47 6.84 11.88
CA LYS A 162 22.77 8.06 12.65
C LYS A 162 21.59 8.50 13.51
N HIS A 163 20.38 8.37 12.99
CA HIS A 163 19.17 8.63 13.77
C HIS A 163 19.08 7.68 14.98
N LYS A 164 19.28 6.37 14.75
CA LYS A 164 19.32 5.38 15.84
C LYS A 164 20.44 5.66 16.84
N GLU A 165 21.63 6.01 16.37
CA GLU A 165 22.78 6.36 17.20
C GLU A 165 22.50 7.60 18.10
N MET A 166 21.83 8.62 17.56
CA MET A 166 21.44 9.81 18.33
C MET A 166 20.50 9.48 19.51
N PHE A 167 19.65 8.47 19.35
CA PHE A 167 18.72 8.01 20.40
C PHE A 167 19.25 6.83 21.21
N ALA A 168 20.35 6.17 20.80
CA ALA A 168 20.91 5.02 21.50
C ALA A 168 21.35 5.33 22.94
N HIS A 169 21.75 6.56 23.22
CA HIS A 169 22.11 7.00 24.57
C HIS A 169 20.90 7.42 25.41
N VAL A 170 19.76 7.65 24.77
CA VAL A 170 18.50 8.00 25.45
C VAL A 170 17.69 6.73 25.71
N ASN A 171 17.76 5.77 24.78
CA ASN A 171 17.16 4.45 24.88
C ASN A 171 18.30 3.42 25.03
N ALA A 172 18.63 3.05 26.25
CA ALA A 172 19.68 2.07 26.52
C ALA A 172 19.28 0.67 25.98
N GLY A 173 19.59 0.41 24.70
CA GLY A 173 19.50 -0.91 24.09
C GLY A 173 18.17 -1.24 23.42
N GLU A 174 18.22 -2.23 22.51
CA GLU A 174 17.05 -2.84 21.87
C GLU A 174 16.23 -3.71 22.84
N VAL A 175 16.73 -3.89 24.07
CA VAL A 175 16.08 -4.64 25.14
C VAL A 175 15.59 -3.65 26.19
N ILE A 176 14.28 -3.52 26.29
CA ILE A 176 13.62 -2.76 27.35
C ILE A 176 13.32 -3.77 28.46
N GLU A 177 13.88 -3.57 29.65
CA GLU A 177 13.61 -4.40 30.81
C GLU A 177 12.46 -3.79 31.61
N HIS A 178 11.45 -4.60 31.89
CA HIS A 178 10.33 -4.27 32.74
C HIS A 178 10.27 -5.30 33.89
N ASP A 179 9.90 -4.84 35.08
CA ASP A 179 9.43 -5.77 36.09
C ASP A 179 8.00 -6.19 35.71
N LEU A 180 7.76 -7.52 35.64
CA LEU A 180 6.48 -8.07 35.18
C LEU A 180 5.28 -7.63 36.06
N VAL A 181 5.55 -7.25 37.28
CA VAL A 181 4.51 -6.85 38.26
C VAL A 181 4.35 -5.34 38.39
N ASP A 182 5.20 -4.55 37.69
CA ASP A 182 5.04 -3.11 37.67
C ASP A 182 3.81 -2.72 36.83
N ASP A 183 3.17 -1.60 37.17
CA ASP A 183 2.05 -0.98 36.43
C ASP A 183 0.82 -1.92 36.21
N LEU A 184 0.62 -2.94 37.06
CA LEU A 184 -0.53 -3.83 36.98
C LEU A 184 -1.87 -3.10 37.14
N ASP A 185 -1.92 -2.04 37.93
CA ASP A 185 -3.13 -1.23 38.09
C ASP A 185 -3.47 -0.50 36.78
N VAL A 186 -2.48 0.07 36.10
CA VAL A 186 -2.65 0.68 34.77
C VAL A 186 -3.11 -0.35 33.75
N THR A 187 -2.50 -1.55 33.80
CA THR A 187 -2.89 -2.67 32.91
C THR A 187 -4.35 -3.08 33.13
N ILE A 188 -4.83 -3.10 34.39
CA ILE A 188 -6.22 -3.41 34.73
C ILE A 188 -7.15 -2.32 34.19
N GLU A 189 -6.80 -1.05 34.35
CA GLU A 189 -7.59 0.08 33.83
C GLU A 189 -7.70 0.03 32.30
N ASP A 190 -6.61 -0.23 31.58
CA ASP A 190 -6.59 -0.38 30.13
C ASP A 190 -7.46 -1.55 29.65
N LEU A 191 -7.40 -2.69 30.37
CA LEU A 191 -8.23 -3.85 30.08
C LEU A 191 -9.72 -3.57 30.32
N ASP A 192 -10.08 -2.87 31.39
CA ASP A 192 -11.47 -2.53 31.74
C ASP A 192 -12.04 -1.45 30.79
N SER A 193 -11.22 -0.49 30.35
CA SER A 193 -11.61 0.53 29.37
C SER A 193 -11.96 -0.04 28.01
N GLY A 194 -11.47 -1.25 27.69
CA GLY A 194 -11.62 -1.89 26.39
C GLY A 194 -10.65 -1.34 25.33
N GLU A 195 -9.65 -0.55 25.71
CA GLU A 195 -8.61 -0.05 24.78
C GLU A 195 -7.84 -1.17 24.09
N SER A 196 -7.80 -2.36 24.72
CA SER A 196 -7.24 -3.56 24.13
C SER A 196 -8.06 -4.13 22.95
N MET A 197 -9.28 -3.61 22.69
CA MET A 197 -10.12 -3.98 21.55
C MET A 197 -9.76 -3.13 20.33
N GLY A 198 -9.70 -3.79 19.16
CA GLY A 198 -9.55 -3.08 17.89
C GLY A 198 -10.88 -2.49 17.41
N ILE A 199 -10.83 -1.64 16.37
CA ILE A 199 -12.04 -1.10 15.75
C ILE A 199 -12.90 -2.23 15.16
N PRO A 200 -14.25 -2.17 15.32
CA PRO A 200 -15.12 -3.19 14.77
C PRO A 200 -15.12 -3.16 13.24
N LEU A 201 -15.23 -4.32 12.60
CA LEU A 201 -15.37 -4.41 11.16
C LEU A 201 -16.79 -4.05 10.73
N HIS A 202 -16.90 -3.33 9.60
CA HIS A 202 -18.20 -2.89 9.09
C HIS A 202 -19.16 -4.08 8.87
N ASP A 203 -20.36 -3.98 9.43
CA ASP A 203 -21.44 -4.97 9.27
C ASP A 203 -20.97 -6.42 9.44
N SER A 204 -20.08 -6.65 10.44
CA SER A 204 -19.49 -7.98 10.71
C SER A 204 -19.31 -8.23 12.21
N PRO A 205 -20.42 -8.32 12.95
CA PRO A 205 -20.37 -8.42 14.42
C PRO A 205 -19.77 -9.73 14.92
N ARG A 206 -19.98 -10.86 14.21
CA ARG A 206 -19.39 -12.16 14.59
C ARG A 206 -17.89 -12.18 14.36
N LEU A 207 -17.46 -11.75 13.16
CA LEU A 207 -16.05 -11.68 12.83
C LEU A 207 -15.32 -10.73 13.78
N SER A 208 -15.87 -9.52 14.01
CA SER A 208 -15.31 -8.54 14.94
C SER A 208 -15.15 -9.12 16.35
N ARG A 209 -16.16 -9.82 16.85
CA ARG A 209 -16.11 -10.45 18.18
C ARG A 209 -15.03 -11.54 18.26
N LYS A 210 -14.95 -12.41 17.24
CA LYS A 210 -13.98 -13.52 17.21
C LYS A 210 -12.55 -13.02 17.17
N ILE A 211 -12.25 -11.99 16.35
CA ILE A 211 -10.88 -11.45 16.19
C ILE A 211 -10.60 -10.25 17.11
N LYS A 212 -11.53 -9.89 18.00
CA LYS A 212 -11.44 -8.71 18.89
C LYS A 212 -11.26 -7.39 18.15
N GLY A 213 -11.91 -7.25 16.97
CA GLY A 213 -11.76 -6.08 16.10
C GLY A 213 -10.45 -6.01 15.35
N TRP A 214 -10.20 -4.93 14.66
CA TRP A 214 -8.95 -4.65 13.95
C TRP A 214 -8.02 -3.85 14.85
N LYS A 215 -7.17 -4.58 15.60
CA LYS A 215 -6.26 -4.02 16.61
C LYS A 215 -5.07 -3.32 15.96
N ASP A 216 -4.56 -2.29 16.64
CA ASP A 216 -3.25 -1.71 16.36
C ASP A 216 -2.14 -2.72 16.70
N GLY A 217 -0.97 -2.54 16.13
CA GLY A 217 0.19 -3.41 16.39
C GLY A 217 0.06 -4.85 15.90
N SER A 218 -1.01 -5.20 15.19
CA SER A 218 -1.32 -6.58 14.83
C SER A 218 -1.42 -6.79 13.31
N LEU A 219 -0.93 -7.95 12.85
CA LEU A 219 -0.95 -8.35 11.45
C LEU A 219 -2.07 -9.35 11.19
N TYR A 220 -2.95 -8.97 10.27
CA TYR A 220 -4.10 -9.76 9.78
C TYR A 220 -3.85 -10.16 8.34
N TYR A 221 -3.93 -11.44 8.02
CA TYR A 221 -3.95 -11.91 6.65
C TYR A 221 -5.35 -12.26 6.19
N LEU A 222 -5.71 -11.81 5.00
CA LEU A 222 -6.91 -12.25 4.27
C LEU A 222 -6.45 -13.05 3.05
N VAL A 223 -6.60 -14.37 3.12
CA VAL A 223 -6.04 -15.34 2.17
C VAL A 223 -7.17 -15.97 1.37
N LEU A 224 -7.32 -15.57 0.11
CA LEU A 224 -8.38 -16.05 -0.78
C LEU A 224 -7.81 -16.40 -2.15
N ALA A 225 -8.47 -17.30 -2.86
CA ALA A 225 -8.17 -17.56 -4.26
C ALA A 225 -8.41 -16.32 -5.14
N SER A 226 -7.82 -16.32 -6.34
CA SER A 226 -8.07 -15.25 -7.30
C SER A 226 -9.55 -15.20 -7.68
N GLY A 227 -10.13 -14.00 -7.78
CA GLY A 227 -11.54 -13.82 -8.14
C GLY A 227 -12.56 -14.01 -7.03
N VAL A 228 -12.17 -14.51 -5.85
CA VAL A 228 -13.09 -14.75 -4.71
C VAL A 228 -13.46 -13.47 -3.94
N GLY A 229 -12.81 -12.33 -4.21
CA GLY A 229 -13.22 -11.04 -3.67
C GLY A 229 -12.35 -10.47 -2.57
N LYS A 230 -11.02 -10.70 -2.57
CA LYS A 230 -10.08 -10.12 -1.59
C LYS A 230 -10.25 -8.62 -1.40
N SER A 231 -10.08 -7.85 -2.48
CA SER A 231 -10.20 -6.39 -2.45
C SER A 231 -11.61 -5.94 -2.09
N SER A 232 -12.63 -6.74 -2.44
CA SER A 232 -14.03 -6.48 -2.13
C SER A 232 -14.33 -6.61 -0.63
N ILE A 233 -13.83 -7.66 0.01
CA ILE A 233 -13.94 -7.85 1.47
C ILE A 233 -13.12 -6.79 2.20
N ALA A 234 -11.89 -6.52 1.75
CA ALA A 234 -11.06 -5.46 2.31
C ALA A 234 -11.76 -4.08 2.24
N MET A 235 -12.43 -3.79 1.12
CA MET A 235 -13.20 -2.56 0.94
C MET A 235 -14.41 -2.51 1.89
N GLU A 236 -15.24 -3.55 1.90
CA GLU A 236 -16.47 -3.52 2.67
C GLU A 236 -16.22 -3.61 4.18
N LYS A 237 -15.38 -4.58 4.62
CA LYS A 237 -15.23 -4.86 6.05
C LYS A 237 -14.22 -3.96 6.75
N PHE A 238 -13.10 -3.69 6.10
CA PHE A 238 -12.01 -2.93 6.70
C PHE A 238 -12.05 -1.46 6.30
N MET A 239 -12.20 -1.14 5.02
CA MET A 239 -12.19 0.25 4.56
C MET A 239 -13.40 1.04 5.09
N LEU A 240 -14.64 0.50 5.02
CA LEU A 240 -15.81 1.20 5.60
C LEU A 240 -15.69 1.35 7.12
N SER A 241 -15.10 0.39 7.82
CA SER A 241 -14.80 0.52 9.25
C SER A 241 -13.94 1.75 9.56
N LEU A 242 -12.95 2.07 8.70
CA LEU A 242 -12.13 3.28 8.86
C LEU A 242 -12.97 4.56 8.76
N PHE A 243 -13.92 4.61 7.82
CA PHE A 243 -14.81 5.77 7.69
C PHE A 243 -15.76 5.90 8.90
N GLU A 244 -16.28 4.80 9.41
CA GLU A 244 -17.17 4.79 10.55
C GLU A 244 -16.50 5.20 11.86
N ASN A 245 -15.26 4.75 12.06
CA ASN A 245 -14.49 5.03 13.27
C ASN A 245 -13.56 6.26 13.12
N GLN A 246 -13.58 6.95 11.98
CA GLN A 246 -12.73 8.11 11.66
C GLN A 246 -11.23 7.82 11.83
N GLU A 247 -10.82 6.59 11.51
CA GLU A 247 -9.43 6.15 11.62
C GLU A 247 -8.64 6.40 10.34
N LYS A 248 -7.45 6.95 10.50
CA LYS A 248 -6.55 7.22 9.37
C LYS A 248 -5.80 5.97 8.95
N ALA A 249 -5.76 5.71 7.63
CA ALA A 249 -5.10 4.54 7.08
C ALA A 249 -4.27 4.83 5.84
N ILE A 250 -3.29 3.94 5.61
CA ILE A 250 -2.53 3.84 4.37
C ILE A 250 -3.10 2.65 3.58
N LEU A 251 -3.39 2.87 2.31
CA LEU A 251 -3.78 1.83 1.36
C LEU A 251 -2.66 1.65 0.33
N ALA A 252 -1.92 0.55 0.40
CA ALA A 252 -0.89 0.19 -0.55
C ALA A 252 -1.43 -0.80 -1.58
N ILE A 253 -1.46 -0.41 -2.86
CA ILE A 253 -2.01 -1.21 -3.96
C ILE A 253 -0.95 -1.49 -5.02
N ASN A 254 -0.94 -2.71 -5.55
CA ASN A 254 0.03 -3.14 -6.55
C ASN A 254 -0.54 -3.98 -7.71
N GLU A 255 -1.76 -4.46 -7.61
CA GLU A 255 -2.44 -5.22 -8.68
C GLU A 255 -3.49 -4.37 -9.39
N GLU A 256 -4.24 -3.63 -8.63
CA GLU A 256 -5.37 -2.86 -9.12
C GLU A 256 -5.04 -1.36 -9.18
N SER A 257 -5.68 -0.63 -10.08
CA SER A 257 -5.51 0.83 -10.16
C SER A 257 -6.29 1.56 -9.08
N VAL A 258 -5.85 2.77 -8.74
CA VAL A 258 -6.59 3.67 -7.84
C VAL A 258 -8.02 3.92 -8.36
N LYS A 259 -8.20 4.01 -9.70
CA LYS A 259 -9.52 4.17 -10.31
C LYS A 259 -10.44 3.00 -9.98
N LYS A 260 -9.93 1.77 -10.02
CA LYS A 260 -10.72 0.57 -9.69
C LYS A 260 -11.11 0.54 -8.22
N TRP A 261 -10.20 0.91 -7.31
CA TRP A 261 -10.49 1.04 -5.88
C TRP A 261 -11.54 2.13 -5.61
N ARG A 262 -11.47 3.28 -6.29
CA ARG A 262 -12.50 4.34 -6.19
C ARG A 262 -13.85 3.88 -6.70
N SER A 263 -13.90 3.15 -7.82
CA SER A 263 -15.15 2.59 -8.34
C SER A 263 -15.75 1.57 -7.36
N LEU A 264 -14.91 0.73 -6.74
CA LEU A 264 -15.32 -0.22 -5.73
C LEU A 264 -15.87 0.48 -4.49
N LEU A 265 -15.21 1.55 -4.02
CA LEU A 265 -15.68 2.37 -2.90
C LEU A 265 -17.07 2.94 -3.16
N LEU A 266 -17.28 3.57 -4.32
CA LEU A 266 -18.59 4.15 -4.67
C LEU A 266 -19.70 3.09 -4.71
N ALA A 267 -19.45 1.94 -5.35
CA ALA A 267 -20.41 0.83 -5.39
C ALA A 267 -20.73 0.29 -3.99
N THR A 268 -19.72 0.19 -3.12
CA THR A 268 -19.89 -0.29 -1.75
C THR A 268 -20.68 0.70 -0.91
N ILE A 269 -20.42 2.01 -1.02
CA ILE A 269 -21.18 3.06 -0.35
C ILE A 269 -22.63 3.06 -0.82
N CYS A 270 -22.89 2.99 -2.12
CA CYS A 270 -24.25 2.89 -2.65
C CYS A 270 -25.02 1.73 -2.01
N SER A 271 -24.38 0.56 -1.92
CA SER A 271 -25.03 -0.66 -1.43
C SER A 271 -25.16 -0.70 0.09
N LYS A 272 -24.11 -0.37 0.83
CA LYS A 272 -24.02 -0.60 2.28
C LYS A 272 -24.45 0.60 3.10
N ILE A 273 -24.15 1.80 2.65
CA ILE A 273 -24.44 3.04 3.39
C ILE A 273 -25.77 3.63 2.93
N LEU A 274 -25.88 3.93 1.63
CA LEU A 274 -27.07 4.59 1.09
C LEU A 274 -28.27 3.63 0.93
N LYS A 275 -28.04 2.31 0.99
CA LYS A 275 -29.06 1.27 0.72
C LYS A 275 -29.72 1.41 -0.67
N LYS A 276 -28.98 1.96 -1.63
CA LYS A 276 -29.34 2.16 -3.04
C LYS A 276 -28.39 1.35 -3.92
N PRO A 277 -28.47 0.02 -3.96
CA PRO A 277 -27.47 -0.82 -4.62
C PRO A 277 -27.32 -0.47 -6.10
N LEU A 278 -26.08 -0.43 -6.56
CA LEU A 278 -25.73 -0.17 -7.93
C LEU A 278 -24.89 -1.33 -8.47
N ASN A 279 -25.32 -1.91 -9.60
CA ASN A 279 -24.57 -2.98 -10.23
C ASN A 279 -23.27 -2.43 -10.82
N ARG A 280 -22.14 -3.03 -10.43
CA ARG A 280 -20.80 -2.65 -10.88
C ARG A 280 -20.60 -2.79 -12.39
N GLU A 281 -21.28 -3.72 -13.05
CA GLU A 281 -21.23 -3.86 -14.50
C GLU A 281 -21.69 -2.59 -15.19
N LYS A 282 -22.80 -1.98 -14.73
CA LYS A 282 -23.27 -0.68 -15.22
C LYS A 282 -22.24 0.43 -15.06
N MET A 283 -21.40 0.37 -14.02
CA MET A 283 -20.33 1.36 -13.82
C MET A 283 -19.21 1.23 -14.85
N TYR A 284 -18.97 0.04 -15.39
CA TYR A 284 -17.97 -0.20 -16.44
C TYR A 284 -18.52 0.13 -17.84
N GLU A 285 -19.81 -0.05 -18.07
CA GLU A 285 -20.46 0.28 -19.35
C GLU A 285 -20.47 1.79 -19.62
N GLY A 286 -20.49 2.60 -18.56
CA GLY A 286 -20.57 4.07 -18.67
C GLY A 286 -21.96 4.54 -19.14
N LYS A 287 -22.04 5.76 -19.70
CA LYS A 287 -23.29 6.39 -20.20
C LYS A 287 -24.43 6.34 -19.17
N PHE A 288 -24.11 6.77 -17.95
CA PHE A 288 -25.02 6.69 -16.81
C PHE A 288 -26.32 7.46 -17.05
N ASP A 289 -27.43 6.84 -16.73
CA ASP A 289 -28.72 7.50 -16.61
C ASP A 289 -28.75 8.46 -15.39
N LYS A 290 -29.79 9.26 -15.30
CA LYS A 290 -29.93 10.27 -14.24
C LYS A 290 -29.94 9.64 -12.84
N ASP A 291 -30.65 8.52 -12.66
CA ASP A 291 -30.75 7.81 -11.37
C ASP A 291 -29.37 7.27 -10.94
N THR A 292 -28.63 6.65 -11.85
CA THR A 292 -27.28 6.16 -11.58
C THR A 292 -26.32 7.30 -11.21
N LEU A 293 -26.36 8.42 -11.94
CA LEU A 293 -25.54 9.60 -11.63
C LEU A 293 -25.89 10.20 -10.26
N GLU A 294 -27.16 10.26 -9.89
CA GLU A 294 -27.62 10.75 -8.60
C GLU A 294 -27.05 9.87 -7.46
N LYS A 295 -27.21 8.55 -7.56
CA LYS A 295 -26.64 7.60 -6.58
C LYS A 295 -25.11 7.72 -6.44
N LEU A 296 -24.41 7.86 -7.56
CA LEU A 296 -22.95 8.01 -7.55
C LEU A 296 -22.51 9.36 -6.94
N ASN A 297 -23.28 10.44 -7.18
CA ASN A 297 -22.98 11.72 -6.57
C ASN A 297 -23.25 11.71 -5.06
N GLU A 298 -24.36 11.14 -4.60
CA GLU A 298 -24.60 10.95 -3.17
C GLU A 298 -23.48 10.13 -2.51
N ALA A 299 -23.04 9.03 -3.14
CA ALA A 299 -21.95 8.22 -2.62
C ALA A 299 -20.62 8.97 -2.58
N LYS A 300 -20.33 9.79 -3.61
CA LYS A 300 -19.17 10.67 -3.65
C LYS A 300 -19.22 11.70 -2.52
N ASP A 301 -20.36 12.36 -2.34
CA ASP A 301 -20.52 13.42 -1.34
C ASP A 301 -20.34 12.84 0.07
N TRP A 302 -20.93 11.67 0.36
CA TRP A 302 -20.70 10.95 1.60
C TRP A 302 -19.22 10.58 1.79
N ALA A 303 -18.57 10.05 0.73
CA ALA A 303 -17.15 9.66 0.80
C ALA A 303 -16.24 10.86 1.05
N VAL A 304 -16.53 12.02 0.48
CA VAL A 304 -15.77 13.25 0.69
C VAL A 304 -16.01 13.77 2.12
N GLU A 305 -17.27 13.84 2.56
CA GLU A 305 -17.61 14.30 3.90
C GLU A 305 -16.93 13.48 5.00
N LYS A 306 -17.02 12.14 4.90
CA LYS A 306 -16.52 11.24 5.94
C LYS A 306 -15.05 10.86 5.80
N GLY A 307 -14.50 10.93 4.59
CA GLY A 307 -13.19 10.32 4.29
C GLY A 307 -12.10 11.26 3.82
N GLN A 308 -12.37 12.58 3.69
CA GLN A 308 -11.35 13.51 3.23
C GLN A 308 -10.15 13.53 4.20
N GLY A 309 -8.99 13.13 3.69
CA GLY A 309 -7.75 13.07 4.47
C GLY A 309 -7.56 11.82 5.33
N LEU A 310 -8.56 10.91 5.43
CA LEU A 310 -8.42 9.66 6.19
C LEU A 310 -7.51 8.65 5.47
N ILE A 311 -7.64 8.50 4.16
CA ILE A 311 -6.96 7.42 3.42
C ILE A 311 -5.86 7.98 2.53
N LYS A 312 -4.61 7.55 2.76
CA LYS A 312 -3.48 7.77 1.85
C LYS A 312 -3.29 6.54 0.97
N THR A 313 -3.48 6.71 -0.33
CA THR A 313 -3.29 5.61 -1.29
C THR A 313 -1.89 5.67 -1.89
N LEU A 314 -1.17 4.55 -1.83
CA LEU A 314 0.14 4.32 -2.43
C LEU A 314 -0.05 3.38 -3.62
N GLU A 315 0.19 3.85 -4.82
CA GLU A 315 0.20 3.01 -6.03
C GLU A 315 1.63 2.53 -6.30
N LEU A 316 1.87 1.24 -6.07
CA LEU A 316 3.19 0.64 -6.18
C LEU A 316 3.41 0.12 -7.59
N LYS A 317 4.16 0.85 -8.41
CA LYS A 317 4.52 0.41 -9.77
C LYS A 317 5.40 -0.85 -9.78
N LYS A 318 6.29 -0.94 -8.81
CA LYS A 318 7.07 -2.15 -8.49
C LYS A 318 6.85 -2.44 -7.02
N TYR A 319 6.46 -3.66 -6.69
CA TYR A 319 6.26 -4.05 -5.31
C TYR A 319 7.61 -4.23 -4.62
N ARG A 320 7.85 -3.44 -3.59
CA ARG A 320 8.92 -3.60 -2.61
C ARG A 320 8.34 -3.28 -1.24
N ILE A 321 8.59 -4.14 -0.30
CA ILE A 321 8.08 -3.95 1.07
C ILE A 321 8.70 -2.69 1.70
N GLU A 322 9.98 -2.43 1.47
CA GLU A 322 10.69 -1.25 1.95
C GLU A 322 9.98 0.08 1.58
N ASP A 323 9.38 0.16 0.38
CA ASP A 323 8.64 1.34 -0.07
C ASP A 323 7.36 1.55 0.77
N VAL A 324 6.73 0.47 1.24
CA VAL A 324 5.56 0.53 2.12
C VAL A 324 5.99 0.92 3.54
N LEU A 325 7.03 0.25 4.08
CA LEU A 325 7.53 0.48 5.43
C LEU A 325 7.96 1.93 5.64
N SER A 326 8.72 2.50 4.69
CA SER A 326 9.14 3.91 4.75
C SER A 326 7.95 4.89 4.73
N ARG A 327 6.83 4.52 4.12
CA ARG A 327 5.61 5.34 4.15
C ARG A 327 4.84 5.20 5.46
N VAL A 328 4.85 4.03 6.08
CA VAL A 328 4.32 3.84 7.43
C VAL A 328 5.06 4.76 8.40
N GLU A 329 6.38 4.73 8.43
CA GLU A 329 7.19 5.62 9.27
C GLU A 329 6.90 7.10 9.04
N LEU A 330 6.73 7.51 7.78
CA LEU A 330 6.42 8.90 7.40
C LEU A 330 5.02 9.36 7.85
N TYR A 331 4.04 8.46 7.80
CA TYR A 331 2.64 8.82 8.06
C TYR A 331 2.18 8.49 9.48
N ARG A 332 2.85 7.57 10.19
CA ARG A 332 2.49 7.22 11.57
C ARG A 332 2.45 8.42 12.51
N PRO A 333 3.46 9.33 12.52
CA PRO A 333 3.43 10.54 13.36
C PRO A 333 2.27 11.51 13.01
N LYS A 334 1.64 11.33 11.83
CA LYS A 334 0.48 12.11 11.37
C LYS A 334 -0.85 11.45 11.72
N GLY A 335 -0.81 10.41 12.55
CA GLY A 335 -1.97 9.70 13.08
C GLY A 335 -2.49 8.56 12.19
N TYR A 336 -1.72 8.09 11.20
CA TYR A 336 -2.11 6.94 10.37
C TYR A 336 -1.75 5.64 11.10
N LYS A 337 -2.74 5.01 11.72
CA LYS A 337 -2.59 3.82 12.57
C LYS A 337 -3.00 2.51 11.89
N LYS A 338 -3.54 2.57 10.69
CA LYS A 338 -4.00 1.40 9.94
C LYS A 338 -3.31 1.32 8.59
N LEU A 339 -3.06 0.09 8.13
CA LEU A 339 -2.45 -0.22 6.84
C LEU A 339 -3.23 -1.34 6.15
N ILE A 340 -3.57 -1.13 4.87
CA ILE A 340 -4.07 -2.20 3.99
C ILE A 340 -3.07 -2.40 2.87
N ILE A 341 -2.62 -3.63 2.66
CA ILE A 341 -1.75 -4.02 1.53
C ILE A 341 -2.53 -4.94 0.61
N ASP A 342 -2.84 -4.49 -0.61
CA ASP A 342 -3.56 -5.28 -1.62
C ASP A 342 -2.76 -5.37 -2.93
N THR A 343 -2.00 -6.41 -3.12
CA THR A 343 -1.80 -7.70 -2.48
C THR A 343 -0.39 -7.81 -1.90
N PHE A 344 -0.23 -8.45 -0.75
CA PHE A 344 1.09 -8.75 -0.18
C PHE A 344 1.77 -9.86 -0.99
N LYS A 345 3.02 -9.64 -1.38
CA LYS A 345 3.80 -10.50 -2.28
C LYS A 345 5.25 -10.59 -1.82
N PRO A 346 5.99 -11.62 -2.27
CA PRO A 346 7.44 -11.65 -2.12
C PRO A 346 8.08 -10.42 -2.77
N ASP A 347 9.06 -9.84 -2.11
CA ASP A 347 9.84 -8.74 -2.69
C ASP A 347 10.60 -9.20 -3.94
N ARG A 348 10.51 -8.40 -5.02
CA ARG A 348 11.18 -8.70 -6.28
C ARG A 348 12.66 -8.29 -6.31
N SER A 349 13.13 -7.54 -5.34
CA SER A 349 14.54 -7.16 -5.23
C SER A 349 15.44 -8.33 -4.83
N SER A 350 14.88 -9.34 -4.16
CA SER A 350 15.57 -10.55 -3.69
C SER A 350 15.72 -11.59 -4.80
N LYS A 351 16.48 -11.27 -5.86
CA LYS A 351 16.64 -12.16 -7.04
C LYS A 351 17.32 -13.50 -6.74
N ASP A 352 18.13 -13.55 -5.69
CA ASP A 352 18.95 -14.72 -5.32
C ASP A 352 18.31 -15.60 -4.25
N LYS A 353 17.13 -15.21 -3.72
CA LYS A 353 16.40 -15.96 -2.69
C LYS A 353 15.25 -16.78 -3.30
N ALA A 354 14.97 -17.93 -2.70
CA ALA A 354 13.76 -18.66 -3.02
C ALA A 354 12.52 -17.80 -2.73
N ARG A 355 11.45 -17.95 -3.53
CA ARG A 355 10.25 -17.09 -3.43
C ARG A 355 9.61 -17.11 -2.04
N TRP A 356 9.67 -18.22 -1.35
CA TRP A 356 9.13 -18.38 -0.01
C TRP A 356 9.99 -17.65 1.04
N GLU A 357 11.33 -17.70 0.92
CA GLU A 357 12.26 -16.94 1.78
C GLU A 357 12.04 -15.44 1.67
N ALA A 358 11.94 -14.93 0.42
CA ALA A 358 11.65 -13.51 0.19
C ALA A 358 10.28 -13.09 0.74
N PHE A 359 9.31 -14.00 0.78
CA PHE A 359 8.00 -13.74 1.38
C PHE A 359 8.09 -13.68 2.90
N SER A 360 8.82 -14.62 3.52
CA SER A 360 9.08 -14.69 4.95
C SER A 360 9.80 -13.44 5.45
N ASP A 361 10.90 -13.07 4.79
CA ASP A 361 11.66 -11.87 5.13
C ASP A 361 10.77 -10.63 5.11
N SER A 362 9.99 -10.46 4.04
CA SER A 362 9.06 -9.32 3.92
C SER A 362 7.97 -9.33 5.00
N ALA A 363 7.50 -10.50 5.42
CA ALA A 363 6.51 -10.64 6.47
C ALA A 363 7.11 -10.29 7.85
N GLN A 364 8.34 -10.72 8.10
CA GLN A 364 9.06 -10.41 9.33
C GLN A 364 9.40 -8.91 9.41
N GLU A 365 9.93 -8.31 8.33
CA GLU A 365 10.21 -6.86 8.28
C GLU A 365 8.94 -6.04 8.53
N LEU A 366 7.81 -6.45 7.94
CA LEU A 366 6.52 -5.81 8.17
C LEU A 366 6.09 -5.94 9.62
N HIS A 367 6.14 -7.14 10.18
CA HIS A 367 5.76 -7.40 11.57
C HIS A 367 6.59 -6.59 12.54
N ASP A 368 7.92 -6.57 12.38
CA ASP A 368 8.83 -5.86 13.28
C ASP A 368 8.56 -4.35 13.29
N LEU A 369 8.17 -3.77 12.15
CA LEU A 369 7.83 -2.36 12.09
C LEU A 369 6.48 -2.06 12.73
N ILE A 370 5.45 -2.89 12.48
CA ILE A 370 4.07 -2.56 12.86
C ILE A 370 3.71 -2.93 14.29
N LYS A 371 4.48 -3.78 14.98
CA LYS A 371 4.19 -4.25 16.32
C LYS A 371 4.04 -3.10 17.35
N GLU A 372 3.42 -3.38 18.48
CA GLU A 372 3.01 -2.42 19.50
C GLU A 372 4.17 -1.57 20.05
N ASP A 373 5.31 -2.21 20.28
CA ASP A 373 6.53 -1.57 20.78
C ASP A 373 7.32 -0.76 19.72
N ASN A 374 6.87 -0.71 18.47
CA ASN A 374 7.48 0.09 17.39
C ASN A 374 6.48 1.12 16.83
N GLN A 375 5.91 0.90 15.65
CA GLN A 375 4.99 1.88 15.04
C GLN A 375 3.53 1.68 15.49
N ASN A 376 3.19 0.56 16.10
CA ASN A 376 1.86 0.22 16.57
C ASN A 376 0.79 0.45 15.48
N VAL A 377 0.88 -0.27 14.36
CA VAL A 377 -0.01 -0.12 13.19
C VAL A 377 -0.78 -1.41 12.94
N GLY A 378 -2.11 -1.34 13.02
CA GLY A 378 -2.99 -2.45 12.66
C GLY A 378 -2.98 -2.69 11.14
N THR A 379 -2.49 -3.85 10.71
CA THR A 379 -2.24 -4.13 9.29
C THR A 379 -3.10 -5.26 8.77
N LEU A 380 -3.82 -5.01 7.67
CA LEU A 380 -4.45 -6.03 6.83
C LEU A 380 -3.62 -6.26 5.57
N ALA A 381 -3.14 -7.47 5.37
CA ALA A 381 -2.46 -7.88 4.16
C ALA A 381 -3.30 -8.93 3.40
N THR A 382 -3.69 -8.64 2.15
CA THR A 382 -4.38 -9.63 1.34
C THR A 382 -3.35 -10.53 0.64
N VAL A 383 -3.60 -11.83 0.61
CA VAL A 383 -2.72 -12.83 -0.01
C VAL A 383 -3.51 -13.70 -0.97
N GLN A 384 -2.89 -14.04 -2.09
CA GLN A 384 -3.50 -14.94 -3.07
C GLN A 384 -3.19 -16.39 -2.73
N LEU A 385 -4.24 -17.16 -2.46
CA LEU A 385 -4.17 -18.59 -2.22
C LEU A 385 -4.24 -19.37 -3.55
N LYS A 386 -3.39 -20.38 -3.69
CA LYS A 386 -3.55 -21.42 -4.69
C LYS A 386 -4.14 -22.64 -3.99
N LEU A 387 -5.45 -22.80 -4.07
CA LEU A 387 -6.14 -23.97 -3.54
C LEU A 387 -5.90 -25.20 -4.43
N GLY A 388 -5.61 -26.34 -3.82
CA GLY A 388 -5.81 -27.64 -4.44
C GLY A 388 -7.33 -27.86 -4.71
N LYS A 389 -7.68 -28.60 -5.75
CA LYS A 389 -9.08 -28.78 -6.19
C LYS A 389 -10.02 -29.43 -5.15
N GLU A 390 -9.50 -29.93 -4.03
CA GLU A 390 -10.23 -30.74 -3.03
C GLU A 390 -10.18 -30.20 -1.60
N SER A 391 -9.57 -29.06 -1.36
CA SER A 391 -9.45 -28.51 0.01
C SER A 391 -10.77 -27.91 0.49
N ARG A 392 -11.57 -28.72 1.23
CA ARG A 392 -12.85 -28.25 1.79
C ARG A 392 -12.66 -27.47 3.08
N PHE A 393 -11.81 -27.94 3.96
CA PHE A 393 -11.41 -27.26 5.18
C PHE A 393 -10.13 -26.45 4.90
N LEU A 394 -10.11 -25.20 5.30
CA LEU A 394 -8.96 -24.33 5.12
C LEU A 394 -8.32 -24.04 6.48
N ASP A 395 -7.17 -24.62 6.68
CA ASP A 395 -6.27 -24.36 7.80
C ASP A 395 -4.91 -23.86 7.30
N LEU A 396 -3.98 -23.72 8.21
CA LEU A 396 -2.64 -23.26 7.89
C LEU A 396 -1.90 -24.19 6.92
N ASP A 397 -2.17 -25.48 6.97
CA ASP A 397 -1.55 -26.48 6.09
C ASP A 397 -2.03 -26.32 4.63
N ALA A 398 -3.25 -25.80 4.42
CA ALA A 398 -3.78 -25.50 3.11
C ALA A 398 -3.00 -24.39 2.36
N THR A 399 -2.17 -23.60 3.05
CA THR A 399 -1.30 -22.59 2.45
C THR A 399 -0.04 -23.16 1.80
N GLY A 400 0.25 -24.43 1.98
CA GLY A 400 1.46 -25.09 1.49
C GLY A 400 2.70 -24.56 2.21
N LYS A 401 3.78 -24.26 1.51
CA LYS A 401 5.08 -23.87 2.07
C LYS A 401 5.13 -22.49 2.78
N SER A 402 3.97 -21.87 3.04
CA SER A 402 3.92 -20.54 3.69
C SER A 402 3.76 -20.65 5.21
N MET A 403 4.42 -21.62 5.87
CA MET A 403 4.37 -21.77 7.33
C MET A 403 4.78 -20.48 8.07
N GLU A 404 5.62 -19.66 7.47
CA GLU A 404 6.19 -18.46 8.08
C GLU A 404 5.21 -17.29 8.18
N ILE A 405 4.17 -17.23 7.32
CA ILE A 405 3.04 -16.28 7.50
C ILE A 405 2.41 -16.51 8.88
N ASN A 406 2.45 -17.77 9.33
CA ASN A 406 1.80 -18.17 10.54
C ASN A 406 2.54 -17.69 11.79
N GLU A 407 3.85 -17.49 11.74
CA GLU A 407 4.63 -17.10 12.90
C GLU A 407 4.32 -15.67 13.32
N VAL A 408 4.27 -14.74 12.38
CA VAL A 408 4.11 -13.31 12.67
C VAL A 408 2.66 -12.84 12.71
N ALA A 409 1.73 -13.54 12.06
CA ALA A 409 0.32 -13.15 12.02
C ALA A 409 -0.36 -13.27 13.38
N ALA A 410 -1.17 -12.28 13.74
CA ALA A 410 -2.12 -12.37 14.84
C ALA A 410 -3.39 -13.11 14.41
N VAL A 411 -3.86 -12.88 13.19
CA VAL A 411 -5.05 -13.51 12.61
C VAL A 411 -4.78 -13.90 11.16
N VAL A 412 -5.15 -15.12 10.78
CA VAL A 412 -5.17 -15.58 9.40
C VAL A 412 -6.60 -15.98 9.04
N MET A 413 -7.21 -15.17 8.20
CA MET A 413 -8.55 -15.39 7.65
C MET A 413 -8.40 -16.04 6.28
N MET A 414 -8.94 -17.25 6.11
CA MET A 414 -8.95 -17.95 4.84
C MET A 414 -10.39 -18.14 4.36
N GLY A 415 -10.63 -18.07 3.07
CA GLY A 415 -11.99 -18.22 2.59
C GLY A 415 -12.09 -18.86 1.22
N ARG A 416 -13.22 -19.52 0.99
CA ARG A 416 -13.62 -20.09 -0.30
C ARG A 416 -15.12 -19.98 -0.49
N LEU A 417 -15.54 -20.04 -1.73
CA LEU A 417 -16.96 -20.23 -2.04
C LEU A 417 -17.41 -21.63 -1.64
N LEU A 418 -18.73 -21.79 -1.40
CA LEU A 418 -19.31 -23.12 -1.29
C LEU A 418 -19.17 -23.85 -2.61
N TYR A 419 -18.93 -25.15 -2.52
CA TYR A 419 -19.01 -26.07 -3.66
C TYR A 419 -20.46 -26.46 -3.93
N ASP A 420 -20.78 -26.84 -5.17
CA ASP A 420 -22.14 -27.20 -5.57
C ASP A 420 -22.71 -28.34 -4.76
N ASP A 421 -21.88 -29.27 -4.30
CA ASP A 421 -22.26 -30.42 -3.49
C ASP A 421 -22.41 -30.12 -1.98
N GLU A 422 -22.18 -28.88 -1.56
CA GLU A 422 -22.38 -28.39 -0.19
C GLU A 422 -23.74 -27.73 0.02
N TYR A 423 -24.51 -27.51 -1.06
CA TYR A 423 -25.85 -26.95 -0.99
C TYR A 423 -26.91 -27.99 -0.65
N PRO A 424 -28.06 -27.57 -0.03
CA PRO A 424 -29.18 -28.45 0.23
C PRO A 424 -29.71 -29.15 -1.04
N GLY A 425 -29.98 -30.44 -0.92
CA GLY A 425 -30.48 -31.23 -2.05
C GLY A 425 -29.43 -31.66 -3.07
N ALA A 426 -28.16 -31.31 -2.86
CA ALA A 426 -27.06 -31.76 -3.71
C ALA A 426 -26.93 -33.27 -3.70
N LYS A 427 -26.68 -33.86 -4.89
CA LYS A 427 -26.54 -35.31 -5.09
C LYS A 427 -25.18 -35.68 -5.64
N THR A 428 -24.69 -36.86 -5.24
CA THR A 428 -23.51 -37.47 -5.83
C THR A 428 -23.81 -37.98 -7.26
N ALA A 429 -22.78 -38.30 -8.01
CA ALA A 429 -22.92 -38.89 -9.35
C ALA A 429 -23.80 -40.16 -9.37
N ASN A 430 -23.90 -40.88 -8.26
CA ASN A 430 -24.73 -42.08 -8.11
C ASN A 430 -26.16 -41.75 -7.60
N GLY A 431 -26.59 -40.50 -7.62
CA GLY A 431 -27.92 -40.06 -7.24
C GLY A 431 -28.23 -40.05 -5.72
N LYS A 432 -27.26 -40.41 -4.86
CA LYS A 432 -27.38 -40.31 -3.41
C LYS A 432 -27.18 -38.85 -2.93
N ASN A 433 -27.74 -38.53 -1.80
CA ASN A 433 -27.49 -37.21 -1.19
C ASN A 433 -25.99 -37.00 -0.96
N SER A 434 -25.52 -35.81 -1.23
CA SER A 434 -24.12 -35.43 -0.93
C SER A 434 -23.83 -35.55 0.56
N PRO A 435 -22.74 -36.21 0.94
CA PRO A 435 -22.31 -36.27 2.36
C PRO A 435 -21.68 -34.94 2.82
N TYR A 436 -21.55 -33.97 1.94
CA TYR A 436 -20.86 -32.70 2.17
C TYR A 436 -21.82 -31.52 2.37
N VAL A 437 -23.15 -31.75 2.34
CA VAL A 437 -24.14 -30.70 2.57
C VAL A 437 -23.86 -30.01 3.90
N LEU A 438 -23.73 -28.69 3.87
CA LEU A 438 -23.46 -27.89 5.06
C LEU A 438 -24.78 -27.54 5.77
N HIS A 439 -24.73 -27.49 7.09
CA HIS A 439 -25.85 -27.14 7.98
C HIS A 439 -25.46 -25.88 8.78
N PRO A 440 -25.63 -24.69 8.20
CA PRO A 440 -25.35 -23.45 8.92
C PRO A 440 -26.39 -23.20 10.00
N TYR A 441 -26.01 -22.42 11.02
CA TYR A 441 -26.88 -22.12 12.16
C TYR A 441 -26.56 -20.76 12.78
N ASN A 442 -27.49 -20.28 13.57
CA ASN A 442 -27.32 -19.09 14.41
C ASN A 442 -27.58 -19.47 15.88
N TYR A 443 -26.89 -18.79 16.79
CA TYR A 443 -27.26 -18.88 18.22
C TYR A 443 -28.38 -17.86 18.50
N LYS A 444 -29.46 -18.36 19.07
CA LYS A 444 -30.52 -17.54 19.64
C LYS A 444 -30.59 -17.73 21.16
N LYS A 445 -30.92 -16.65 21.87
CA LYS A 445 -31.13 -16.70 23.30
C LYS A 445 -32.63 -16.91 23.54
N ASP A 446 -32.97 -17.93 24.30
CA ASP A 446 -34.31 -18.13 24.80
C ASP A 446 -34.61 -17.04 25.84
N GLU A 447 -35.67 -16.29 25.65
CA GLU A 447 -36.04 -15.15 26.50
C GLU A 447 -36.54 -15.58 27.90
N VAL A 448 -37.00 -16.81 28.03
CA VAL A 448 -37.54 -17.34 29.29
C VAL A 448 -36.45 -17.97 30.14
N THR A 449 -35.63 -18.84 29.53
CA THR A 449 -34.61 -19.60 30.24
C THR A 449 -33.25 -18.89 30.27
N GLY A 450 -33.04 -17.91 29.41
CA GLY A 450 -31.75 -17.25 29.23
C GLY A 450 -30.69 -18.12 28.55
N THR A 451 -30.99 -19.36 28.19
CA THR A 451 -30.08 -20.30 27.54
C THR A 451 -29.94 -20.03 26.04
N TYR A 452 -28.80 -20.34 25.48
CA TYR A 452 -28.56 -20.22 24.03
C TYR A 452 -28.83 -21.57 23.36
N TYR A 453 -29.58 -21.54 22.24
CA TYR A 453 -29.81 -22.69 21.37
C TYR A 453 -29.41 -22.41 19.94
N ARG A 454 -29.19 -23.45 19.17
CA ARG A 454 -28.89 -23.34 17.73
C ARG A 454 -30.20 -23.33 16.95
N GLU A 455 -30.33 -22.34 16.06
CA GLU A 455 -31.41 -22.27 15.07
C GLU A 455 -30.77 -22.47 13.69
N ASP A 456 -31.30 -23.42 12.93
CA ASP A 456 -30.81 -23.69 11.59
C ASP A 456 -31.02 -22.50 10.66
N TYR A 457 -30.08 -22.29 9.75
CA TYR A 457 -30.11 -21.30 8.69
C TYR A 457 -30.22 -22.04 7.35
N ASP A 458 -31.31 -21.82 6.62
CA ASP A 458 -31.55 -22.46 5.34
C ASP A 458 -30.75 -21.78 4.23
N LEU A 459 -29.88 -22.53 3.56
CA LEU A 459 -29.14 -22.08 2.38
C LEU A 459 -30.07 -22.02 1.17
N ASP A 460 -30.08 -20.89 0.47
CA ASP A 460 -30.75 -20.75 -0.82
C ASP A 460 -29.80 -21.20 -1.95
N PRO A 461 -30.14 -22.24 -2.71
CA PRO A 461 -29.27 -22.74 -3.78
C PRO A 461 -29.01 -21.74 -4.92
N ASN A 462 -29.83 -20.70 -5.02
CA ASN A 462 -29.67 -19.64 -6.04
C ASN A 462 -28.73 -18.51 -5.60
N LYS A 463 -28.25 -18.55 -4.38
CA LYS A 463 -27.34 -17.54 -3.82
C LYS A 463 -25.91 -18.06 -3.74
N THR A 464 -24.98 -17.16 -3.81
CA THR A 464 -23.54 -17.45 -3.63
C THR A 464 -23.15 -17.24 -2.18
N TYR A 465 -22.45 -18.20 -1.61
CA TYR A 465 -21.94 -18.10 -0.24
C TYR A 465 -20.44 -18.28 -0.19
N LEU A 466 -19.81 -17.60 0.75
CA LEU A 466 -18.41 -17.71 1.09
C LEU A 466 -18.29 -18.19 2.53
N VAL A 467 -17.50 -19.24 2.74
CA VAL A 467 -17.11 -19.68 4.09
C VAL A 467 -15.77 -19.04 4.43
N LEU A 468 -15.71 -18.34 5.56
CA LEU A 468 -14.51 -17.77 6.11
C LEU A 468 -14.04 -18.58 7.32
N PHE A 469 -12.82 -19.07 7.24
CA PHE A 469 -12.11 -19.82 8.26
C PHE A 469 -11.17 -18.88 9.01
N LEU A 470 -11.09 -19.01 10.30
CA LEU A 470 -10.02 -18.44 11.11
C LEU A 470 -8.92 -19.51 11.25
N ALA A 471 -8.02 -19.57 10.28
CA ALA A 471 -6.95 -20.58 10.29
C ALA A 471 -5.92 -20.32 11.40
N LYS A 472 -5.83 -19.09 11.87
CA LYS A 472 -5.12 -18.67 13.09
C LYS A 472 -5.86 -17.50 13.74
N ASN A 473 -6.00 -17.54 15.05
CA ASN A 473 -6.59 -16.44 15.81
C ASN A 473 -6.01 -16.36 17.21
N ARG A 474 -5.07 -15.44 17.43
CA ARG A 474 -4.45 -15.21 18.75
C ARG A 474 -5.42 -14.62 19.78
N PHE A 475 -6.58 -14.12 19.34
CA PHE A 475 -7.54 -13.39 20.17
C PHE A 475 -8.77 -14.22 20.56
N GLY A 476 -8.90 -15.44 20.06
CA GLY A 476 -10.08 -16.27 20.34
C GLY A 476 -10.07 -17.64 19.66
N SER A 477 -11.23 -18.28 19.63
CA SER A 477 -11.43 -19.62 19.07
C SER A 477 -11.47 -19.62 17.53
N GLU A 478 -11.00 -20.70 16.95
CA GLU A 478 -10.95 -20.98 15.49
C GLU A 478 -12.01 -21.99 15.04
N GLU A 479 -12.80 -22.54 15.96
CA GLU A 479 -13.59 -23.76 15.73
C GLU A 479 -14.75 -23.58 14.75
N GLU A 480 -15.39 -22.41 14.73
CA GLU A 480 -16.58 -22.15 13.91
C GLU A 480 -16.24 -21.21 12.76
N GLN A 481 -16.64 -21.61 11.57
CA GLN A 481 -16.49 -20.80 10.37
C GLN A 481 -17.66 -19.84 10.24
N ILE A 482 -17.42 -18.69 9.60
CA ILE A 482 -18.44 -17.68 9.36
C ILE A 482 -18.91 -17.79 7.91
N LEU A 483 -20.22 -17.87 7.73
CA LEU A 483 -20.83 -17.90 6.42
C LEU A 483 -21.27 -16.50 6.00
N PHE A 484 -20.82 -16.08 4.81
CA PHE A 484 -21.23 -14.85 4.16
C PHE A 484 -22.08 -15.14 2.94
N GLU A 485 -23.22 -14.48 2.81
CA GLU A 485 -23.95 -14.35 1.55
C GLU A 485 -23.25 -13.28 0.70
N VAL A 486 -22.93 -13.62 -0.54
CA VAL A 486 -22.11 -12.78 -1.42
C VAL A 486 -22.90 -12.32 -2.63
N SER A 487 -22.85 -11.03 -2.90
CA SER A 487 -23.39 -10.41 -4.12
C SER A 487 -22.32 -9.57 -4.80
N TYR A 488 -21.58 -10.17 -5.71
CA TYR A 488 -20.47 -9.51 -6.40
C TYR A 488 -20.90 -8.29 -7.22
N GLY A 489 -22.06 -8.36 -7.85
CA GLY A 489 -22.58 -7.26 -8.67
C GLY A 489 -22.73 -5.94 -7.91
N ILE A 490 -23.07 -6.01 -6.64
CA ILE A 490 -23.27 -4.84 -5.78
C ILE A 490 -22.24 -4.73 -4.65
N ASN A 491 -21.21 -5.56 -4.68
CA ASN A 491 -20.12 -5.64 -3.71
C ASN A 491 -20.59 -5.77 -2.27
N THR A 492 -21.35 -6.81 -1.96
CA THR A 492 -21.80 -7.07 -0.59
C THR A 492 -21.43 -8.47 -0.11
N PHE A 493 -20.97 -8.52 1.15
CA PHE A 493 -20.60 -9.74 1.89
C PHE A 493 -21.33 -9.69 3.24
N LYS A 494 -22.53 -10.26 3.30
CA LYS A 494 -23.36 -10.20 4.51
C LYS A 494 -23.11 -11.43 5.39
N GLU A 495 -22.71 -11.24 6.64
CA GLU A 495 -22.70 -12.33 7.63
C GLU A 495 -24.10 -12.88 7.82
N VAL A 496 -24.32 -14.18 7.57
CA VAL A 496 -25.65 -14.78 7.68
C VAL A 496 -25.73 -15.87 8.73
N ALA A 497 -24.68 -16.66 8.91
CA ALA A 497 -24.69 -17.79 9.82
C ALA A 497 -23.27 -18.19 10.27
N LEU A 498 -23.20 -19.10 11.22
CA LEU A 498 -22.03 -19.92 11.51
C LEU A 498 -22.18 -21.27 10.82
N VAL A 499 -21.08 -21.95 10.56
CA VAL A 499 -21.08 -23.28 9.96
C VAL A 499 -19.89 -24.09 10.50
N GLN A 500 -20.06 -25.39 10.61
CA GLN A 500 -18.97 -26.32 10.88
C GLN A 500 -18.69 -27.13 9.63
N VAL A 501 -17.56 -26.83 8.98
CA VAL A 501 -17.10 -27.57 7.81
C VAL A 501 -16.35 -28.81 8.28
N PRO A 502 -16.72 -30.03 7.81
CA PRO A 502 -16.00 -31.24 8.17
C PRO A 502 -14.54 -31.22 7.72
N ARG A 503 -13.62 -31.64 8.59
CA ARG A 503 -12.22 -31.88 8.24
C ARG A 503 -12.11 -33.25 7.54
N ILE A 504 -12.41 -33.28 6.25
CA ILE A 504 -12.32 -34.49 5.44
C ILE A 504 -11.15 -34.34 4.47
N GLY A 505 -10.23 -35.28 4.46
CA GLY A 505 -9.15 -35.36 3.46
C GLY A 505 -7.79 -34.78 3.87
N THR A 506 -7.52 -34.56 5.12
CA THR A 506 -6.15 -34.30 5.63
C THR A 506 -5.53 -35.65 6.08
N HIS A 507 -5.07 -36.44 5.11
CA HIS A 507 -4.13 -37.56 5.35
C HIS A 507 -2.98 -37.44 4.37
#